data_9e1e353228eb300162ee1f5604238bdb
#
_entry.id   9e1e353228eb300162ee1f5604238bdb
#
_cell.length_a   1.000
_cell.length_b   1.000
_cell.length_c   1.000
_cell.angle_alpha   90.00
_cell.angle_beta   90.00
_cell.angle_gamma   90.00
#
_symmetry.space_group_name_H-M   'P 1'
#
loop_
_entity.id
_entity.type
_entity.pdbx_description
1 polymer ?
#
loop_
_entity_poly.entity_id
_entity_poly.type
_entity_poly.pdbx_seq_one_letter_code
_entity_poly.pdbx_strand_id
1 'polypeptide(L)'
;MDLVLECSGRYKQRAQLQGHLDAGARHVLVSYPVDDADAMVVYGVNHGLLDDSQQIVSNASCTTNCLAPLVDVLDRAFTVKQGLMTTIHSYTNDQNLVDKAHGDLLRARAAAVNMIPTGTGAARAVGKVLPHLAGRLDGMAVRVPTLNVSLVDMTLLLEQPVTVEGVHESLSNAAHGDLQGVLAMNHLALVSSDFNHLPYSCVVDTNHTRVLGPQLKLLAWYDNEWGFSHRMLDVAAYWMAA
;
A
#
# COMPACT_ATOMS: atom_id res chain seq x y z
N MET A 1 26.67 1.60 -11.91
CA MET A 1 25.65 0.82 -11.14
C MET A 1 24.30 1.07 -11.79
N ASP A 2 23.56 0.02 -12.12
CA ASP A 2 22.35 0.20 -12.90
C ASP A 2 21.18 0.70 -12.04
N LEU A 3 20.99 0.15 -10.83
CA LEU A 3 19.92 0.52 -9.93
C LEU A 3 20.40 0.63 -8.49
N VAL A 4 19.94 1.65 -7.78
CA VAL A 4 20.02 1.79 -6.32
C VAL A 4 18.65 1.57 -5.71
N LEU A 5 18.53 0.69 -4.73
CA LEU A 5 17.35 0.57 -3.87
C LEU A 5 17.56 1.46 -2.64
N GLU A 6 16.89 2.61 -2.61
CA GLU A 6 16.96 3.56 -1.49
C GLU A 6 15.92 3.18 -0.43
N CYS A 7 16.38 2.49 0.61
CA CYS A 7 15.55 1.95 1.68
C CYS A 7 15.87 2.52 3.07
N SER A 8 16.64 3.63 3.13
CA SER A 8 17.03 4.22 4.42
C SER A 8 15.90 4.95 5.15
N GLY A 9 14.84 5.35 4.43
CA GLY A 9 13.75 6.19 4.93
C GLY A 9 14.16 7.64 5.25
N ARG A 10 15.37 8.04 4.89
CA ARG A 10 15.91 9.38 5.16
C ARG A 10 15.65 10.37 4.04
N TYR A 11 15.67 9.91 2.79
CA TYR A 11 15.52 10.74 1.61
C TYR A 11 14.09 10.74 1.15
N LYS A 12 13.43 11.91 1.24
CA LYS A 12 11.98 12.07 1.00
C LYS A 12 11.65 13.04 -0.13
N GLN A 13 12.68 13.57 -0.79
CA GLN A 13 12.56 14.55 -1.88
C GLN A 13 13.56 14.21 -2.99
N ARG A 14 13.21 14.50 -4.23
CA ARG A 14 14.06 14.25 -5.39
C ARG A 14 15.48 14.82 -5.23
N ALA A 15 15.60 16.05 -4.73
CA ALA A 15 16.90 16.70 -4.55
C ALA A 15 17.86 15.93 -3.62
N GLN A 16 17.32 15.20 -2.64
CA GLN A 16 18.11 14.37 -1.72
C GLN A 16 18.59 13.07 -2.39
N LEU A 17 17.81 12.56 -3.36
CA LEU A 17 18.07 11.33 -4.11
C LEU A 17 19.06 11.55 -5.25
N GLN A 18 19.20 12.80 -5.71
CA GLN A 18 20.12 13.18 -6.80
C GLN A 18 21.55 12.73 -6.55
N GLY A 19 22.00 12.72 -5.29
CA GLY A 19 23.33 12.26 -4.93
C GLY A 19 23.66 10.82 -5.34
N HIS A 20 22.65 9.93 -5.48
CA HIS A 20 22.87 8.58 -6.00
C HIS A 20 23.15 8.60 -7.51
N LEU A 21 22.43 9.45 -8.27
CA LEU A 21 22.65 9.63 -9.71
C LEU A 21 24.00 10.28 -9.97
N ASP A 22 24.37 11.31 -9.19
CA ASP A 22 25.67 11.99 -9.28
C ASP A 22 26.83 11.06 -8.96
N ALA A 23 26.61 10.05 -8.09
CA ALA A 23 27.56 8.99 -7.79
C ALA A 23 27.63 7.88 -8.87
N GLY A 24 26.86 7.99 -9.95
CA GLY A 24 26.91 7.09 -11.11
C GLY A 24 25.85 5.97 -11.14
N ALA A 25 24.79 6.08 -10.33
CA ALA A 25 23.62 5.22 -10.53
C ALA A 25 22.83 5.68 -11.77
N ARG A 26 22.30 4.73 -12.55
CA ARG A 26 21.39 5.06 -13.66
C ARG A 26 19.98 5.32 -13.16
N HIS A 27 19.54 4.52 -12.19
CA HIS A 27 18.19 4.54 -11.66
C HIS A 27 18.20 4.46 -10.13
N VAL A 28 17.19 5.03 -9.46
CA VAL A 28 16.95 4.97 -8.01
C VAL A 28 15.51 4.58 -7.76
N LEU A 29 15.28 3.43 -7.13
CA LEU A 29 13.98 2.98 -6.66
C LEU A 29 13.87 3.23 -5.15
N VAL A 30 12.88 4.00 -4.73
CA VAL A 30 12.75 4.47 -3.36
C VAL A 30 11.63 3.72 -2.64
N SER A 31 11.91 3.21 -1.44
CA SER A 31 10.94 2.53 -0.56
C SER A 31 10.04 3.50 0.24
N TYR A 32 9.84 4.70 -0.26
CA TYR A 32 9.08 5.76 0.40
C TYR A 32 8.27 6.56 -0.63
N PRO A 33 7.08 7.09 -0.27
CA PRO A 33 6.33 7.98 -1.16
C PRO A 33 7.10 9.29 -1.39
N VAL A 34 7.58 9.51 -2.60
CA VAL A 34 8.29 10.72 -3.03
C VAL A 34 7.42 11.44 -4.05
N ASP A 35 6.92 12.60 -3.67
CA ASP A 35 5.91 13.33 -4.46
C ASP A 35 6.47 13.93 -5.74
N ASP A 36 7.75 14.24 -5.77
CA ASP A 36 8.51 14.82 -6.88
C ASP A 36 9.40 13.80 -7.62
N ALA A 37 9.17 12.49 -7.42
CA ALA A 37 9.76 11.44 -8.24
C ALA A 37 9.23 11.49 -9.69
N ASP A 38 9.95 10.88 -10.63
CA ASP A 38 9.52 10.79 -12.03
C ASP A 38 8.24 9.96 -12.18
N ALA A 39 8.10 8.93 -11.34
CA ALA A 39 6.88 8.14 -11.23
C ALA A 39 6.70 7.61 -9.79
N MET A 40 5.44 7.42 -9.40
CA MET A 40 5.06 6.63 -8.24
C MET A 40 4.33 5.40 -8.75
N VAL A 41 4.85 4.21 -8.42
CA VAL A 41 4.33 2.95 -8.97
C VAL A 41 3.89 1.99 -7.88
N VAL A 42 2.90 1.20 -8.23
CA VAL A 42 2.44 0.01 -7.50
C VAL A 42 2.45 -1.16 -8.48
N TYR A 43 3.20 -2.18 -8.15
CA TYR A 43 3.30 -3.39 -8.97
C TYR A 43 1.93 -4.07 -9.11
N GLY A 44 1.61 -4.50 -10.33
CA GLY A 44 0.29 -5.06 -10.66
C GLY A 44 -0.77 -4.00 -11.02
N VAL A 45 -0.50 -2.69 -10.80
CA VAL A 45 -1.46 -1.62 -11.09
C VAL A 45 -0.96 -0.72 -12.22
N ASN A 46 0.14 0.00 -12.00
CA ASN A 46 0.65 0.97 -12.97
C ASN A 46 2.16 0.81 -13.29
N HIS A 47 2.78 -0.29 -12.89
CA HIS A 47 4.21 -0.54 -13.14
C HIS A 47 4.57 -0.59 -14.64
N GLY A 48 3.59 -0.87 -15.50
CA GLY A 48 3.76 -0.81 -16.97
C GLY A 48 4.05 0.59 -17.54
N LEU A 49 4.03 1.64 -16.69
CA LEU A 49 4.48 2.99 -17.06
C LEU A 49 6.01 3.14 -17.07
N LEU A 50 6.73 2.17 -16.52
CA LEU A 50 8.19 2.27 -16.37
C LEU A 50 8.90 1.96 -17.67
N ASP A 51 9.85 2.82 -17.99
CA ASP A 51 10.81 2.68 -19.10
C ASP A 51 12.15 3.32 -18.72
N ASP A 52 13.10 3.39 -19.65
CA ASP A 52 14.43 3.98 -19.42
C ASP A 52 14.42 5.52 -19.20
N SER A 53 13.31 6.22 -19.40
CA SER A 53 13.24 7.68 -19.26
C SER A 53 13.17 8.16 -17.81
N GLN A 54 12.64 7.33 -16.90
CA GLN A 54 12.60 7.66 -15.47
C GLN A 54 13.94 7.37 -14.81
N GLN A 55 14.37 8.22 -13.91
CA GLN A 55 15.59 8.04 -13.14
C GLN A 55 15.33 7.79 -11.65
N ILE A 56 14.30 8.41 -11.09
CA ILE A 56 13.91 8.27 -9.69
C ILE A 56 12.45 7.84 -9.64
N VAL A 57 12.20 6.63 -9.14
CA VAL A 57 10.87 6.04 -9.03
C VAL A 57 10.56 5.73 -7.56
N SER A 58 9.36 6.10 -7.13
CA SER A 58 8.84 5.77 -5.80
C SER A 58 7.99 4.50 -5.88
N ASN A 59 8.25 3.51 -5.01
CA ASN A 59 7.39 2.33 -4.82
C ASN A 59 6.18 2.62 -3.89
N ALA A 60 5.83 3.89 -3.70
CA ALA A 60 4.77 4.33 -2.80
C ALA A 60 5.01 3.85 -1.34
N SER A 61 3.95 3.45 -0.63
CA SER A 61 4.02 2.90 0.72
C SER A 61 3.46 1.48 0.77
N CYS A 62 3.77 0.74 1.84
CA CYS A 62 3.20 -0.59 2.07
C CYS A 62 1.66 -0.58 2.07
N THR A 63 1.04 0.42 2.71
CA THR A 63 -0.41 0.59 2.73
C THR A 63 -0.97 0.92 1.34
N THR A 64 -0.28 1.76 0.55
CA THR A 64 -0.70 2.06 -0.84
C THR A 64 -0.61 0.80 -1.71
N ASN A 65 0.43 -0.02 -1.54
CA ASN A 65 0.59 -1.29 -2.25
C ASN A 65 -0.50 -2.30 -1.89
N CYS A 66 -1.04 -2.27 -0.66
CA CYS A 66 -2.21 -3.05 -0.28
C CYS A 66 -3.49 -2.48 -0.90
N LEU A 67 -3.68 -1.17 -0.83
CA LEU A 67 -4.95 -0.52 -1.16
C LEU A 67 -5.18 -0.39 -2.66
N ALA A 68 -4.16 -0.01 -3.44
CA ALA A 68 -4.32 0.30 -4.85
C ALA A 68 -4.79 -0.89 -5.71
N PRO A 69 -4.24 -2.12 -5.58
CA PRO A 69 -4.73 -3.28 -6.33
C PRO A 69 -6.19 -3.62 -6.01
N LEU A 70 -6.59 -3.51 -4.73
CA LEU A 70 -7.98 -3.78 -4.31
C LEU A 70 -8.95 -2.78 -4.93
N VAL A 71 -8.60 -1.49 -4.84
CA VAL A 71 -9.45 -0.42 -5.36
C VAL A 71 -9.52 -0.47 -6.88
N ASP A 72 -8.43 -0.79 -7.58
CA ASP A 72 -8.41 -0.93 -9.04
C ASP A 72 -9.35 -2.04 -9.52
N VAL A 73 -9.30 -3.22 -8.90
CA VAL A 73 -10.22 -4.33 -9.23
C VAL A 73 -11.67 -3.95 -8.97
N LEU A 74 -11.94 -3.34 -7.80
CA LEU A 74 -13.30 -2.97 -7.41
C LEU A 74 -13.85 -1.82 -8.26
N ASP A 75 -13.01 -0.88 -8.68
CA ASP A 75 -13.42 0.21 -9.57
C ASP A 75 -13.74 -0.29 -10.98
N ARG A 76 -12.88 -1.14 -11.53
CA ARG A 76 -13.13 -1.78 -12.84
C ARG A 76 -14.42 -2.60 -12.86
N ALA A 77 -14.73 -3.28 -11.76
CA ALA A 77 -15.90 -4.15 -11.67
C ALA A 77 -17.21 -3.41 -11.31
N PHE A 78 -17.14 -2.40 -10.43
CA PHE A 78 -18.33 -1.84 -9.78
C PHE A 78 -18.36 -0.31 -9.73
N THR A 79 -17.35 0.37 -10.23
CA THR A 79 -17.19 1.84 -10.24
C THR A 79 -17.23 2.43 -8.82
N VAL A 80 -16.08 2.78 -8.29
CA VAL A 80 -15.92 3.39 -6.96
C VAL A 80 -16.26 4.87 -7.04
N LYS A 81 -17.29 5.31 -6.33
CA LYS A 81 -17.65 6.73 -6.18
C LYS A 81 -16.75 7.45 -5.20
N GLN A 82 -16.64 6.87 -4.01
CA GLN A 82 -15.82 7.41 -2.92
C GLN A 82 -15.55 6.33 -1.87
N GLY A 83 -14.58 6.56 -1.00
CA GLY A 83 -14.30 5.65 0.09
C GLY A 83 -13.49 6.25 1.21
N LEU A 84 -13.64 5.65 2.38
CA LEU A 84 -12.81 5.92 3.55
C LEU A 84 -12.08 4.65 3.96
N MET A 85 -10.83 4.80 4.37
CA MET A 85 -10.08 3.69 4.91
C MET A 85 -9.41 4.02 6.24
N THR A 86 -9.31 3.02 7.09
CA THR A 86 -8.44 3.05 8.27
C THR A 86 -7.44 1.90 8.14
N THR A 87 -6.15 2.19 8.23
CA THR A 87 -5.19 1.12 8.42
C THR A 87 -4.89 0.94 9.90
N ILE A 88 -5.19 -0.26 10.41
CA ILE A 88 -4.74 -0.74 11.72
C ILE A 88 -3.32 -1.24 11.49
N HIS A 89 -2.34 -0.44 11.87
CA HIS A 89 -0.98 -0.60 11.40
C HIS A 89 -0.02 -0.95 12.54
N SER A 90 0.83 -1.93 12.33
CA SER A 90 1.94 -2.21 13.25
C SER A 90 2.81 -0.97 13.44
N TYR A 91 3.44 -0.85 14.61
CA TYR A 91 4.39 0.24 14.82
C TYR A 91 5.66 0.04 13.98
N THR A 92 6.35 1.12 13.66
CA THR A 92 7.55 1.12 12.81
C THR A 92 8.62 2.01 13.46
N ASN A 93 9.81 2.05 12.85
CA ASN A 93 10.91 2.91 13.29
C ASN A 93 10.60 4.42 13.28
N ASP A 94 9.48 4.85 12.69
CA ASP A 94 8.98 6.23 12.80
C ASP A 94 8.46 6.54 14.22
N GLN A 95 8.21 5.53 15.05
CA GLN A 95 7.69 5.67 16.41
C GLN A 95 8.77 5.39 17.46
N ASN A 96 8.57 5.96 18.65
CA ASN A 96 9.52 5.86 19.74
C ASN A 96 9.22 4.65 20.66
N LEU A 97 10.27 4.05 21.25
CA LEU A 97 10.15 3.00 22.28
C LEU A 97 9.51 3.55 23.57
N VAL A 98 9.92 4.75 23.97
CA VAL A 98 9.39 5.49 25.12
C VAL A 98 8.92 6.86 24.67
N ASP A 99 8.14 7.56 25.49
CA ASP A 99 7.70 8.91 25.19
C ASP A 99 8.89 9.81 24.87
N LYS A 100 8.88 10.41 23.66
CA LYS A 100 9.95 11.27 23.16
C LYS A 100 9.39 12.25 22.14
N ALA A 101 9.99 13.44 22.04
CA ALA A 101 9.60 14.46 21.08
C ALA A 101 9.55 13.89 19.64
N HIS A 102 8.47 14.22 18.94
CA HIS A 102 8.19 13.84 17.55
C HIS A 102 7.41 14.98 16.87
N GLY A 103 7.51 15.11 15.55
CA GLY A 103 6.78 16.12 14.77
C GLY A 103 5.25 15.96 14.85
N ASP A 104 4.77 14.73 14.92
CA ASP A 104 3.38 14.39 15.27
C ASP A 104 3.33 14.09 16.79
N LEU A 105 2.57 14.89 17.54
CA LEU A 105 2.45 14.77 19.00
C LEU A 105 1.86 13.42 19.43
N LEU A 106 1.02 12.80 18.61
CA LEU A 106 0.44 11.48 18.90
C LEU A 106 1.52 10.39 18.78
N ARG A 107 2.40 10.47 17.77
CA ARG A 107 3.53 9.56 17.59
C ARG A 107 4.68 9.80 18.57
N ALA A 108 4.61 10.88 19.36
CA ALA A 108 5.54 11.13 20.47
C ALA A 108 5.41 10.10 21.61
N ARG A 109 4.28 9.39 21.67
CA ARG A 109 4.00 8.42 22.74
C ARG A 109 4.60 7.05 22.41
N ALA A 110 4.94 6.31 23.45
CA ALA A 110 5.54 4.98 23.37
C ALA A 110 4.70 4.00 22.55
N ALA A 111 5.31 3.42 21.50
CA ALA A 111 4.62 2.64 20.47
C ALA A 111 4.00 1.34 20.99
N ALA A 112 4.74 0.60 21.82
CA ALA A 112 4.37 -0.76 22.21
C ALA A 112 3.26 -0.83 23.29
N VAL A 113 2.77 0.32 23.79
CA VAL A 113 1.77 0.38 24.87
C VAL A 113 0.58 1.29 24.55
N ASN A 114 0.53 1.84 23.34
CA ASN A 114 -0.52 2.78 22.94
C ASN A 114 -1.13 2.42 21.58
N MET A 115 -2.44 2.61 21.43
CA MET A 115 -3.09 2.76 20.12
C MET A 115 -3.03 4.24 19.75
N ILE A 116 -2.41 4.54 18.59
CA ILE A 116 -2.09 5.91 18.19
C ILE A 116 -2.81 6.24 16.87
N PRO A 117 -3.90 7.02 16.90
CA PRO A 117 -4.51 7.54 15.69
C PRO A 117 -3.57 8.60 15.06
N THR A 118 -3.35 8.53 13.78
CA THR A 118 -2.45 9.45 13.06
C THR A 118 -2.82 9.54 11.58
N GLY A 119 -2.31 10.55 10.89
CA GLY A 119 -2.51 10.70 9.45
C GLY A 119 -1.77 9.64 8.63
N THR A 120 -2.29 9.36 7.44
CA THR A 120 -1.62 8.59 6.40
C THR A 120 -1.85 9.23 5.04
N GLY A 121 -0.83 9.23 4.20
CA GLY A 121 -0.97 9.65 2.80
C GLY A 121 -1.42 8.53 1.85
N ALA A 122 -1.61 7.30 2.35
CA ALA A 122 -1.81 6.13 1.51
C ALA A 122 -3.06 6.21 0.61
N ALA A 123 -4.19 6.67 1.15
CA ALA A 123 -5.42 6.81 0.37
C ALA A 123 -5.27 7.88 -0.74
N ARG A 124 -4.62 9.02 -0.42
CA ARG A 124 -4.34 10.06 -1.41
C ARG A 124 -3.34 9.62 -2.47
N ALA A 125 -2.37 8.77 -2.08
CA ALA A 125 -1.38 8.21 -3.00
C ALA A 125 -2.04 7.28 -4.05
N VAL A 126 -3.18 6.64 -3.74
CA VAL A 126 -3.96 5.90 -4.74
C VAL A 126 -4.34 6.79 -5.92
N GLY A 127 -4.72 8.05 -5.68
CA GLY A 127 -5.03 9.01 -6.75
C GLY A 127 -3.83 9.41 -7.63
N LYS A 128 -2.57 9.14 -7.19
CA LYS A 128 -1.38 9.30 -8.04
C LYS A 128 -1.13 8.08 -8.91
N VAL A 129 -1.44 6.90 -8.38
CA VAL A 129 -1.29 5.60 -9.07
C VAL A 129 -2.45 5.34 -10.03
N LEU A 130 -3.66 5.73 -9.63
CA LEU A 130 -4.92 5.66 -10.37
C LEU A 130 -5.52 7.06 -10.49
N PRO A 131 -5.09 7.90 -11.45
CA PRO A 131 -5.46 9.32 -11.53
C PRO A 131 -6.96 9.60 -11.63
N HIS A 132 -7.73 8.70 -12.22
CA HIS A 132 -9.19 8.82 -12.34
C HIS A 132 -9.92 8.70 -10.98
N LEU A 133 -9.25 8.18 -9.94
CA LEU A 133 -9.76 8.10 -8.57
C LEU A 133 -9.24 9.23 -7.66
N ALA A 134 -8.53 10.20 -8.20
CA ALA A 134 -8.00 11.31 -7.42
C ALA A 134 -9.12 12.06 -6.68
N GLY A 135 -8.94 12.26 -5.36
CA GLY A 135 -9.91 12.94 -4.50
C GLY A 135 -11.13 12.10 -4.09
N ARG A 136 -11.25 10.85 -4.56
CA ARG A 136 -12.37 9.96 -4.17
C ARG A 136 -12.09 9.15 -2.91
N LEU A 137 -10.84 9.05 -2.48
CA LEU A 137 -10.44 8.26 -1.32
C LEU A 137 -9.71 9.13 -0.29
N ASP A 138 -10.04 8.93 0.98
CA ASP A 138 -9.29 9.50 2.10
C ASP A 138 -9.21 8.48 3.24
N GLY A 139 -8.39 8.76 4.26
CA GLY A 139 -8.26 7.82 5.36
C GLY A 139 -7.25 8.23 6.41
N MET A 140 -7.14 7.37 7.41
CA MET A 140 -6.25 7.56 8.56
C MET A 140 -5.57 6.24 8.94
N ALA A 141 -4.61 6.32 9.85
CA ALA A 141 -3.97 5.17 10.45
C ALA A 141 -4.25 5.13 11.95
N VAL A 142 -4.38 3.92 12.49
CA VAL A 142 -4.29 3.64 13.92
C VAL A 142 -3.08 2.73 14.12
N ARG A 143 -2.00 3.27 14.70
CA ARG A 143 -0.86 2.44 15.10
C ARG A 143 -1.22 1.63 16.33
N VAL A 144 -0.87 0.34 16.31
CA VAL A 144 -1.20 -0.61 17.39
C VAL A 144 0.06 -1.31 17.90
N PRO A 145 0.04 -1.84 19.14
CA PRO A 145 1.17 -2.56 19.75
C PRO A 145 1.40 -3.94 19.11
N THR A 146 1.60 -3.99 17.80
CA THR A 146 1.85 -5.19 17.01
C THR A 146 3.15 -5.00 16.25
N LEU A 147 4.03 -6.02 16.26
CA LEU A 147 5.38 -5.92 15.69
C LEU A 147 5.35 -5.86 14.16
N ASN A 148 4.54 -6.69 13.55
CA ASN A 148 4.44 -6.81 12.09
C ASN A 148 3.02 -7.25 11.69
N VAL A 149 2.71 -7.12 10.42
CA VAL A 149 1.40 -7.30 9.79
C VAL A 149 0.41 -6.21 10.19
N SER A 150 -0.16 -5.61 9.18
CA SER A 150 -1.13 -4.53 9.26
C SER A 150 -2.42 -4.93 8.55
N LEU A 151 -3.50 -4.21 8.84
CA LEU A 151 -4.82 -4.47 8.28
C LEU A 151 -5.37 -3.17 7.68
N VAL A 152 -5.80 -3.21 6.43
CA VAL A 152 -6.66 -2.18 5.83
C VAL A 152 -8.12 -2.53 6.14
N ASP A 153 -8.83 -1.61 6.74
CA ASP A 153 -10.28 -1.57 6.86
C ASP A 153 -10.80 -0.47 5.94
N MET A 154 -11.43 -0.82 4.83
CA MET A 154 -11.99 0.16 3.92
C MET A 154 -13.50 0.03 3.74
N THR A 155 -14.15 1.18 3.60
CA THR A 155 -15.56 1.28 3.26
C THR A 155 -15.68 2.09 1.98
N LEU A 156 -16.22 1.47 0.92
CA LEU A 156 -16.41 2.08 -0.38
C LEU A 156 -17.89 2.30 -0.66
N LEU A 157 -18.22 3.39 -1.30
CA LEU A 157 -19.50 3.62 -1.94
C LEU A 157 -19.32 3.33 -3.43
N LEU A 158 -20.05 2.33 -3.92
CA LEU A 158 -20.04 1.88 -5.32
C LEU A 158 -21.19 2.52 -6.09
N GLU A 159 -21.14 2.44 -7.43
CA GLU A 159 -22.19 3.02 -8.29
C GLU A 159 -23.52 2.31 -8.10
N GLN A 160 -23.49 0.98 -7.93
CA GLN A 160 -24.66 0.14 -7.82
C GLN A 160 -24.54 -0.81 -6.61
N PRO A 161 -25.68 -1.35 -6.12
CA PRO A 161 -25.66 -2.41 -5.13
C PRO A 161 -24.91 -3.63 -5.65
N VAL A 162 -24.13 -4.26 -4.78
CA VAL A 162 -23.33 -5.46 -5.06
C VAL A 162 -23.67 -6.57 -4.08
N THR A 163 -23.18 -7.78 -4.33
CA THR A 163 -23.25 -8.89 -3.38
C THR A 163 -21.86 -9.27 -2.89
N VAL A 164 -21.78 -9.91 -1.73
CA VAL A 164 -20.51 -10.42 -1.19
C VAL A 164 -19.86 -11.38 -2.16
N GLU A 165 -20.65 -12.26 -2.77
CA GLU A 165 -20.20 -13.26 -3.74
C GLU A 165 -19.61 -12.60 -4.99
N GLY A 166 -20.27 -11.58 -5.55
CA GLY A 166 -19.77 -10.86 -6.72
C GLY A 166 -18.48 -10.10 -6.45
N VAL A 167 -18.34 -9.52 -5.25
CA VAL A 167 -17.08 -8.90 -4.81
C VAL A 167 -15.96 -9.93 -4.68
N HIS A 168 -16.22 -11.07 -4.03
CA HIS A 168 -15.24 -12.15 -3.89
C HIS A 168 -14.85 -12.76 -5.23
N GLU A 169 -15.80 -12.96 -6.15
CA GLU A 169 -15.53 -13.47 -7.49
C GLU A 169 -14.59 -12.52 -8.26
N SER A 170 -14.88 -11.23 -8.26
CA SER A 170 -14.05 -10.24 -8.95
C SER A 170 -12.61 -10.20 -8.40
N LEU A 171 -12.44 -10.22 -7.07
CA LEU A 171 -11.13 -10.23 -6.42
C LEU A 171 -10.40 -11.56 -6.63
N SER A 172 -11.11 -12.69 -6.57
CA SER A 172 -10.54 -14.02 -6.82
C SER A 172 -10.06 -14.17 -8.27
N ASN A 173 -10.83 -13.68 -9.23
CA ASN A 173 -10.43 -13.70 -10.65
C ASN A 173 -9.16 -12.89 -10.87
N ALA A 174 -9.04 -11.71 -10.26
CA ALA A 174 -7.81 -10.92 -10.31
C ALA A 174 -6.62 -11.62 -9.64
N ALA A 175 -6.83 -12.26 -8.47
CA ALA A 175 -5.80 -12.99 -7.74
C ALA A 175 -5.24 -14.20 -8.52
N HIS A 176 -6.03 -14.81 -9.38
CA HIS A 176 -5.60 -15.92 -10.25
C HIS A 176 -5.18 -15.44 -11.65
N GLY A 177 -5.42 -14.17 -11.97
CA GLY A 177 -5.11 -13.53 -13.26
C GLY A 177 -3.96 -12.52 -13.15
N ASP A 178 -4.27 -11.28 -13.49
CA ASP A 178 -3.30 -10.16 -13.60
C ASP A 178 -2.65 -9.74 -12.27
N LEU A 179 -3.24 -10.09 -11.14
CA LEU A 179 -2.68 -9.86 -9.80
C LEU A 179 -2.16 -11.14 -9.11
N GLN A 180 -1.84 -12.17 -9.89
CA GLN A 180 -1.22 -13.38 -9.32
C GLN A 180 0.11 -13.03 -8.64
N GLY A 181 0.28 -13.49 -7.38
CA GLY A 181 1.44 -13.17 -6.55
C GLY A 181 1.38 -11.78 -5.87
N VAL A 182 0.40 -10.94 -6.23
CA VAL A 182 0.17 -9.61 -5.64
C VAL A 182 -1.02 -9.62 -4.68
N LEU A 183 -2.13 -10.20 -5.11
CA LEU A 183 -3.37 -10.35 -4.35
C LEU A 183 -3.59 -11.81 -3.96
N ALA A 184 -4.09 -12.04 -2.76
CA ALA A 184 -4.58 -13.35 -2.31
C ALA A 184 -5.91 -13.24 -1.56
N MET A 185 -6.60 -14.39 -1.43
CA MET A 185 -7.88 -14.50 -0.70
C MET A 185 -7.70 -15.41 0.51
N ASN A 186 -8.14 -14.96 1.69
CA ASN A 186 -8.16 -15.78 2.90
C ASN A 186 -9.58 -16.19 3.27
N HIS A 187 -9.81 -17.50 3.39
CA HIS A 187 -11.09 -18.09 3.80
C HIS A 187 -11.02 -18.75 5.18
N LEU A 188 -9.85 -18.74 5.81
CA LEU A 188 -9.61 -19.37 7.09
C LEU A 188 -9.79 -18.37 8.24
N ALA A 189 -10.04 -18.86 9.45
CA ALA A 189 -10.09 -18.04 10.66
C ALA A 189 -8.67 -17.74 11.16
N LEU A 190 -8.03 -16.73 10.58
CA LEU A 190 -6.65 -16.32 10.84
C LEU A 190 -6.59 -14.92 11.45
N VAL A 191 -5.48 -14.64 12.13
CA VAL A 191 -5.17 -13.34 12.75
C VAL A 191 -3.83 -12.82 12.25
N SER A 192 -3.44 -11.60 12.63
CA SER A 192 -2.27 -10.90 12.08
C SER A 192 -0.99 -11.74 12.01
N SER A 193 -0.67 -12.50 13.07
CA SER A 193 0.56 -13.29 13.12
C SER A 193 0.64 -14.41 12.08
N ASP A 194 -0.51 -14.89 11.59
CA ASP A 194 -0.58 -15.95 10.59
C ASP A 194 -0.20 -15.45 9.18
N PHE A 195 -0.21 -14.14 8.98
CA PHE A 195 0.14 -13.49 7.71
C PHE A 195 1.61 -13.03 7.65
N ASN A 196 2.42 -13.30 8.69
CA ASN A 196 3.85 -13.00 8.66
C ASN A 196 4.54 -13.71 7.50
N HIS A 197 5.43 -12.98 6.82
CA HIS A 197 6.24 -13.44 5.69
C HIS A 197 5.42 -13.92 4.48
N LEU A 198 4.17 -13.48 4.36
CA LEU A 198 3.46 -13.64 3.09
C LEU A 198 3.94 -12.60 2.07
N PRO A 199 4.26 -13.01 0.84
CA PRO A 199 4.84 -12.11 -0.17
C PRO A 199 3.80 -11.22 -0.88
N TYR A 200 2.52 -11.37 -0.55
CA TYR A 200 1.45 -10.63 -1.21
C TYR A 200 1.39 -9.17 -0.75
N SER A 201 0.99 -8.28 -1.65
CA SER A 201 0.68 -6.89 -1.31
C SER A 201 -0.57 -6.77 -0.46
N CYS A 202 -1.54 -7.66 -0.68
CA CYS A 202 -2.79 -7.70 0.06
C CYS A 202 -3.38 -9.12 0.08
N VAL A 203 -3.96 -9.49 1.22
CA VAL A 203 -4.70 -10.75 1.41
C VAL A 203 -6.10 -10.39 1.91
N VAL A 204 -7.10 -10.54 1.07
CA VAL A 204 -8.50 -10.21 1.40
C VAL A 204 -9.03 -11.16 2.46
N ASP A 205 -9.58 -10.62 3.54
CA ASP A 205 -10.28 -11.40 4.56
C ASP A 205 -11.74 -11.58 4.16
N THR A 206 -12.06 -12.71 3.56
CA THR A 206 -13.42 -12.98 3.04
C THR A 206 -14.45 -13.14 4.15
N ASN A 207 -14.04 -13.55 5.36
CA ASN A 207 -14.96 -13.77 6.48
C ASN A 207 -15.58 -12.47 7.00
N HIS A 208 -14.94 -11.34 6.74
CA HIS A 208 -15.35 -10.02 7.25
C HIS A 208 -15.84 -9.05 6.17
N THR A 209 -16.02 -9.51 4.93
CA THR A 209 -16.65 -8.70 3.88
C THR A 209 -18.11 -8.45 4.22
N ARG A 210 -18.56 -7.19 4.11
CA ARG A 210 -19.96 -6.80 4.36
C ARG A 210 -20.44 -5.88 3.25
N VAL A 211 -21.71 -6.06 2.88
CA VAL A 211 -22.40 -5.25 1.88
C VAL A 211 -23.69 -4.71 2.46
N LEU A 212 -23.96 -3.43 2.23
CA LEU A 212 -25.20 -2.77 2.59
C LEU A 212 -25.62 -1.85 1.43
N GLY A 213 -26.47 -2.37 0.55
CA GLY A 213 -26.80 -1.70 -0.71
C GLY A 213 -25.55 -1.43 -1.56
N PRO A 214 -25.22 -0.19 -1.90
CA PRO A 214 -24.01 0.16 -2.65
C PRO A 214 -22.77 0.32 -1.75
N GLN A 215 -22.87 0.14 -0.44
CA GLN A 215 -21.74 0.23 0.47
C GLN A 215 -21.06 -1.13 0.63
N LEU A 216 -19.78 -1.16 0.34
CA LEU A 216 -18.89 -2.30 0.57
C LEU A 216 -17.95 -2.00 1.73
N LYS A 217 -17.88 -2.90 2.72
CA LYS A 217 -16.84 -2.94 3.73
C LYS A 217 -15.94 -4.15 3.45
N LEU A 218 -14.65 -3.91 3.35
CA LEU A 218 -13.63 -4.92 3.05
C LEU A 218 -12.46 -4.80 4.01
N LEU A 219 -11.96 -5.95 4.50
CA LEU A 219 -10.72 -6.06 5.25
C LEU A 219 -9.65 -6.74 4.40
N ALA A 220 -8.42 -6.24 4.46
CA ALA A 220 -7.29 -6.86 3.80
C ALA A 220 -6.03 -6.79 4.67
N TRP A 221 -5.40 -7.94 4.89
CA TRP A 221 -4.14 -8.11 5.60
C TRP A 221 -2.96 -7.82 4.68
N TYR A 222 -1.88 -7.29 5.22
CA TYR A 222 -0.61 -7.15 4.50
C TYR A 222 0.58 -7.19 5.46
N ASP A 223 1.61 -7.94 5.09
CA ASP A 223 2.89 -7.84 5.78
C ASP A 223 3.59 -6.56 5.29
N ASN A 224 3.56 -5.52 6.13
CA ASN A 224 4.08 -4.19 5.79
C ASN A 224 5.60 -4.14 5.63
N GLU A 225 6.31 -5.18 6.03
CA GLU A 225 7.76 -5.34 5.88
C GLU A 225 8.08 -6.28 4.70
N TRP A 226 7.70 -7.54 4.81
CA TRP A 226 8.06 -8.59 3.87
C TRP A 226 7.34 -8.45 2.53
N GLY A 227 6.02 -8.29 2.53
CA GLY A 227 5.23 -8.11 1.30
C GLY A 227 5.67 -6.87 0.53
N PHE A 228 5.92 -5.76 1.23
CA PHE A 228 6.44 -4.54 0.61
C PHE A 228 7.85 -4.72 0.03
N SER A 229 8.74 -5.45 0.73
CA SER A 229 10.08 -5.76 0.22
C SER A 229 10.04 -6.59 -1.06
N HIS A 230 9.10 -7.53 -1.18
CA HIS A 230 8.87 -8.26 -2.44
C HIS A 230 8.47 -7.31 -3.58
N ARG A 231 7.60 -6.35 -3.33
CA ARG A 231 7.21 -5.35 -4.35
C ARG A 231 8.38 -4.47 -4.79
N MET A 232 9.30 -4.13 -3.90
CA MET A 232 10.54 -3.45 -4.28
C MET A 232 11.34 -4.26 -5.28
N LEU A 233 11.46 -5.58 -5.05
CA LEU A 233 12.20 -6.47 -5.95
C LEU A 233 11.48 -6.69 -7.27
N ASP A 234 10.16 -6.84 -7.27
CA ASP A 234 9.37 -7.03 -8.48
C ASP A 234 9.41 -5.79 -9.38
N VAL A 235 9.27 -4.58 -8.79
CA VAL A 235 9.42 -3.32 -9.54
C VAL A 235 10.84 -3.18 -10.09
N ALA A 236 11.86 -3.50 -9.28
CA ALA A 236 13.25 -3.46 -9.70
C ALA A 236 13.52 -4.41 -10.89
N ALA A 237 13.05 -5.65 -10.79
CA ALA A 237 13.22 -6.65 -11.84
C ALA A 237 12.49 -6.25 -13.14
N TYR A 238 11.26 -5.76 -13.01
CA TYR A 238 10.48 -5.27 -14.16
C TYR A 238 11.20 -4.11 -14.87
N TRP A 239 11.58 -3.08 -14.08
CA TRP A 239 12.19 -1.86 -14.62
C TRP A 239 13.54 -2.10 -15.27
N MET A 240 14.33 -3.03 -14.74
CA MET A 240 15.62 -3.38 -15.34
C MET A 240 15.51 -4.28 -16.58
N ALA A 241 14.32 -4.82 -16.86
CA ALA A 241 14.05 -5.61 -18.05
C ALA A 241 13.29 -4.84 -19.14
N ALA A 242 12.77 -3.64 -18.82
CA ALA A 242 12.05 -2.78 -19.75
C ALA A 242 13.03 -1.97 -20.60
#